data_cf9a12a33f2d6d3db4aa6bd89a5f2bb5
#
_entry.id   cf9a12a33f2d6d3db4aa6bd89a5f2bb5
#
_cell.length_a   1.000
_cell.length_b   1.000
_cell.length_c   1.000
_cell.angle_alpha   90.00
_cell.angle_beta   90.00
_cell.angle_gamma   90.00
#
_symmetry.space_group_name_H-M   'P 1'
#
loop_
_entity.id
_entity.type
_entity.pdbx_description
1 polymer ?
#
loop_
_entity_poly.entity_id
_entity_poly.type
_entity_poly.pdbx_seq_one_letter_code
_entity_poly.pdbx_strand_id
1 'polypeptide(L)'
;MSREQILFYTSDWKGERFPDGRPRIPDSLIQRALNVTIEDLWDYLGGRGYHCQYDSGWQALHMDKPITGRALTAQYMPARPDMVSAIKAEGKAEGRTGGNNMWPINELQTGDVYAADGFGKIVEGTLIGSNLGSGIAAHSQTGFVFDAGIRDVAENREIQNLNGFYRASDPSAWKDMTLTSINAPIRIGRATVLPGDLVIAKEDGIIFIPAILASGAIASAEFTNLEDAFNFQLNSSGKNGAEFEGGWTPAKYQAFAKWIDQHPEKLKMTREEFNTELARRRSDKD
;
A
#
# COMPACT_ATOMS: atom_id res chain seq x y z
N MET A 1 -3.14 -15.11 12.40
CA MET A 1 -4.46 -15.63 11.97
C MET A 1 -4.25 -16.94 11.21
N SER A 2 -5.21 -17.89 11.22
CA SER A 2 -5.05 -19.12 10.46
C SER A 2 -5.13 -18.89 8.95
N ARG A 3 -4.55 -19.80 8.18
CA ARG A 3 -4.61 -19.75 6.71
C ARG A 3 -6.05 -19.75 6.19
N GLU A 4 -6.94 -20.54 6.80
CA GLU A 4 -8.35 -20.59 6.40
C GLU A 4 -9.07 -19.25 6.61
N GLN A 5 -8.76 -18.55 7.70
CA GLN A 5 -9.32 -17.22 7.95
C GLN A 5 -8.82 -16.18 6.95
N ILE A 6 -7.53 -16.24 6.56
CA ILE A 6 -7.01 -15.37 5.50
C ILE A 6 -7.71 -15.65 4.16
N LEU A 7 -7.87 -16.91 3.80
CA LEU A 7 -8.61 -17.31 2.60
C LEU A 7 -10.06 -16.82 2.61
N PHE A 8 -10.73 -16.86 3.77
CA PHE A 8 -12.09 -16.37 3.93
C PHE A 8 -12.19 -14.87 3.61
N TYR A 9 -11.34 -14.04 4.22
CA TYR A 9 -11.37 -12.58 4.00
C TYR A 9 -10.90 -12.17 2.60
N THR A 10 -10.12 -12.98 1.94
CA THR A 10 -9.56 -12.71 0.60
C THR A 10 -10.05 -13.69 -0.45
N SER A 11 -11.28 -14.23 -0.29
CA SER A 11 -11.87 -15.30 -1.12
C SER A 11 -11.96 -14.95 -2.60
N ASP A 12 -12.11 -13.67 -2.93
CA ASP A 12 -12.23 -13.19 -4.30
C ASP A 12 -10.89 -13.15 -5.05
N TRP A 13 -9.77 -13.16 -4.34
CA TRP A 13 -8.45 -13.23 -4.96
C TRP A 13 -8.21 -14.61 -5.59
N LYS A 14 -7.99 -14.65 -6.90
CA LYS A 14 -7.74 -15.88 -7.68
C LYS A 14 -6.29 -16.04 -8.14
N GLY A 15 -5.44 -15.06 -7.82
CA GLY A 15 -4.02 -15.09 -8.15
C GLY A 15 -3.17 -15.96 -7.21
N GLU A 16 -1.86 -15.87 -7.36
CA GLU A 16 -0.90 -16.56 -6.51
C GLU A 16 -1.03 -16.14 -5.05
N ARG A 17 -0.70 -17.06 -4.13
CA ARG A 17 -0.71 -16.82 -2.69
C ARG A 17 0.59 -17.26 -2.06
N PHE A 18 0.97 -16.59 -0.99
CA PHE A 18 2.00 -17.06 -0.08
C PHE A 18 1.56 -18.34 0.67
N PRO A 19 2.50 -19.10 1.24
CA PRO A 19 2.16 -20.29 2.02
C PRO A 19 1.18 -20.05 3.18
N ASP A 20 1.24 -18.86 3.79
CA ASP A 20 0.33 -18.42 4.86
C ASP A 20 -1.10 -18.11 4.37
N GLY A 21 -1.32 -18.04 3.07
CA GLY A 21 -2.61 -17.76 2.43
C GLY A 21 -2.79 -16.32 1.95
N ARG A 22 -1.89 -15.39 2.28
CA ARG A 22 -1.95 -14.01 1.82
C ARG A 22 -1.94 -13.93 0.29
N PRO A 23 -2.74 -13.05 -0.33
CA PRO A 23 -2.58 -12.70 -1.74
C PRO A 23 -1.15 -12.28 -2.07
N ARG A 24 -0.62 -12.80 -3.18
CA ARG A 24 0.68 -12.39 -3.71
C ARG A 24 0.50 -11.57 -4.98
N ILE A 25 0.36 -10.26 -4.81
CA ILE A 25 0.38 -9.31 -5.92
C ILE A 25 1.75 -9.40 -6.61
N PRO A 26 1.83 -9.46 -7.95
CA PRO A 26 3.10 -9.55 -8.67
C PRO A 26 4.04 -8.37 -8.37
N ASP A 27 5.33 -8.64 -8.25
CA ASP A 27 6.34 -7.61 -7.96
C ASP A 27 6.39 -6.53 -9.04
N SER A 28 6.14 -6.89 -10.31
CA SER A 28 6.02 -5.95 -11.42
C SER A 28 4.90 -4.93 -11.22
N LEU A 29 3.76 -5.35 -10.67
CA LEU A 29 2.65 -4.45 -10.38
C LEU A 29 2.98 -3.50 -9.21
N ILE A 30 3.68 -4.00 -8.17
CA ILE A 30 4.17 -3.19 -7.06
C ILE A 30 5.11 -2.08 -7.57
N GLN A 31 6.00 -2.40 -8.50
CA GLN A 31 6.90 -1.41 -9.10
C GLN A 31 6.15 -0.35 -9.94
N ARG A 32 5.14 -0.76 -10.69
CA ARG A 32 4.28 0.18 -11.45
C ARG A 32 3.54 1.14 -10.52
N ALA A 33 3.10 0.66 -9.37
CA ALA A 33 2.39 1.46 -8.37
C ALA A 33 3.15 2.69 -7.84
N LEU A 34 4.48 2.71 -7.94
CA LEU A 34 5.29 3.88 -7.59
C LEU A 34 4.99 5.11 -8.47
N ASN A 35 4.51 4.91 -9.70
CA ASN A 35 4.38 5.95 -10.72
C ASN A 35 2.96 6.50 -10.88
N VAL A 36 2.00 6.06 -10.07
CA VAL A 36 0.61 6.53 -10.14
C VAL A 36 0.29 7.45 -8.97
N THR A 37 -0.71 8.31 -9.10
CA THR A 37 -1.12 9.25 -8.04
C THR A 37 -2.07 8.59 -7.04
N ILE A 38 -2.12 9.11 -5.82
CA ILE A 38 -3.08 8.64 -4.81
C ILE A 38 -4.50 9.04 -5.21
N GLU A 39 -4.68 10.21 -5.83
CA GLU A 39 -5.96 10.75 -6.26
C GLU A 39 -6.64 9.83 -7.28
N ASP A 40 -5.91 9.40 -8.32
CA ASP A 40 -6.45 8.47 -9.32
C ASP A 40 -6.90 7.14 -8.74
N LEU A 41 -6.10 6.63 -7.78
CA LEU A 41 -6.41 5.41 -7.07
C LEU A 41 -7.62 5.57 -6.14
N TRP A 42 -7.72 6.72 -5.47
CA TRP A 42 -8.84 7.04 -4.59
C TRP A 42 -10.15 7.14 -5.38
N ASP A 43 -10.14 7.81 -6.54
CA ASP A 43 -11.28 7.89 -7.45
C ASP A 43 -11.69 6.51 -7.97
N TYR A 44 -10.71 5.70 -8.37
CA TYR A 44 -10.96 4.33 -8.82
C TYR A 44 -11.66 3.47 -7.76
N LEU A 45 -11.19 3.56 -6.51
CA LEU A 45 -11.76 2.85 -5.37
C LEU A 45 -13.15 3.38 -4.99
N GLY A 46 -13.31 4.70 -4.97
CA GLY A 46 -14.57 5.38 -4.66
C GLY A 46 -15.69 4.97 -5.60
N GLY A 47 -15.41 4.91 -6.91
CA GLY A 47 -16.36 4.44 -7.92
C GLY A 47 -16.79 2.96 -7.77
N ARG A 48 -16.13 2.21 -6.88
CA ARG A 48 -16.43 0.79 -6.57
C ARG A 48 -16.92 0.58 -5.13
N GLY A 49 -17.24 1.67 -4.42
CA GLY A 49 -17.78 1.60 -3.06
C GLY A 49 -16.72 1.50 -1.95
N TYR A 50 -15.44 1.62 -2.27
CA TYR A 50 -14.35 1.59 -1.28
C TYR A 50 -13.99 3.03 -0.84
N HIS A 51 -14.74 3.58 0.11
CA HIS A 51 -14.64 4.98 0.52
C HIS A 51 -13.67 5.23 1.68
N CYS A 52 -13.18 4.18 2.36
CA CYS A 52 -12.36 4.28 3.56
C CYS A 52 -11.00 3.59 3.40
N GLN A 53 -10.30 3.80 2.28
CA GLN A 53 -9.04 3.12 1.99
C GLN A 53 -7.82 4.05 1.99
N TYR A 54 -8.01 5.30 2.39
CA TYR A 54 -6.96 6.32 2.44
C TYR A 54 -6.89 6.96 3.83
N ASP A 55 -5.68 7.29 4.26
CA ASP A 55 -5.41 8.05 5.48
C ASP A 55 -4.22 9.00 5.30
N SER A 56 -4.23 10.13 6.01
CA SER A 56 -3.23 11.20 5.93
C SER A 56 -2.69 11.61 7.29
N GLY A 57 -1.81 12.62 7.33
CA GLY A 57 -1.26 13.14 8.57
C GLY A 57 -0.13 12.27 9.13
N TRP A 58 0.70 11.74 8.26
CA TRP A 58 1.83 10.88 8.59
C TRP A 58 3.14 11.67 8.67
N GLN A 59 4.03 11.25 9.57
CA GLN A 59 5.45 11.50 9.47
C GLN A 59 6.12 10.36 8.71
N ALA A 60 7.28 10.62 8.10
CA ALA A 60 8.08 9.58 7.46
C ALA A 60 9.56 9.69 7.80
N LEU A 61 10.27 8.58 7.67
CA LEU A 61 11.75 8.60 7.72
C LEU A 61 12.28 9.45 6.56
N HIS A 62 11.75 9.22 5.35
CA HIS A 62 12.07 9.95 4.13
C HIS A 62 10.76 10.28 3.40
N MET A 63 10.27 11.52 3.55
CA MET A 63 9.00 11.93 2.97
C MET A 63 9.04 11.96 1.42
N ASP A 64 10.20 12.22 0.86
CA ASP A 64 10.48 12.25 -0.58
C ASP A 64 10.63 10.88 -1.24
N LYS A 65 10.62 9.79 -0.44
CA LYS A 65 10.78 8.42 -0.94
C LYS A 65 9.50 7.63 -0.72
N PRO A 66 8.68 7.41 -1.76
CA PRO A 66 7.50 6.56 -1.62
C PRO A 66 7.87 5.12 -1.34
N ILE A 67 6.97 4.40 -0.67
CA ILE A 67 7.03 2.94 -0.54
C ILE A 67 5.77 2.30 -1.12
N THR A 68 5.94 1.15 -1.74
CA THR A 68 4.85 0.30 -2.19
C THR A 68 5.16 -1.15 -1.87
N GLY A 69 4.14 -1.94 -1.53
CA GLY A 69 4.32 -3.35 -1.23
C GLY A 69 3.03 -4.01 -0.77
N ARG A 70 3.13 -5.29 -0.45
CA ARG A 70 2.01 -6.08 0.07
C ARG A 70 1.93 -5.92 1.58
N ALA A 71 0.73 -5.70 2.12
CA ALA A 71 0.54 -5.60 3.56
C ALA A 71 0.83 -6.93 4.28
N LEU A 72 1.83 -6.94 5.17
CA LEU A 72 1.86 -7.86 6.29
C LEU A 72 1.24 -7.11 7.46
N THR A 73 0.07 -7.54 7.91
CA THR A 73 -0.70 -6.81 8.93
C THR A 73 -0.41 -7.31 10.33
N ALA A 74 -0.35 -6.39 11.30
CA ALA A 74 -0.25 -6.71 12.72
C ALA A 74 -1.16 -5.82 13.56
N GLN A 75 -1.89 -6.43 14.50
CA GLN A 75 -2.76 -5.74 15.43
C GLN A 75 -2.13 -5.73 16.82
N TYR A 76 -2.02 -4.54 17.36
CA TYR A 76 -1.66 -4.34 18.77
C TYR A 76 -2.87 -3.84 19.56
N MET A 77 -2.92 -4.19 20.85
CA MET A 77 -3.96 -3.78 21.77
C MET A 77 -3.33 -3.34 23.12
N PRO A 78 -4.03 -2.54 23.92
CA PRO A 78 -3.65 -2.33 25.32
C PRO A 78 -3.47 -3.67 26.03
N ALA A 79 -2.39 -3.81 26.79
CA ALA A 79 -2.04 -5.05 27.45
C ALA A 79 -3.04 -5.41 28.56
N ARG A 80 -3.43 -6.69 28.59
CA ARG A 80 -4.14 -7.32 29.70
C ARG A 80 -3.30 -8.50 30.18
N PRO A 81 -3.03 -8.65 31.48
CA PRO A 81 -2.13 -9.70 31.99
C PRO A 81 -2.52 -11.12 31.57
N ASP A 82 -3.82 -11.44 31.58
CA ASP A 82 -4.37 -12.73 31.18
C ASP A 82 -4.11 -13.00 29.68
N MET A 83 -4.43 -12.04 28.81
CA MET A 83 -4.19 -12.12 27.38
C MET A 83 -2.69 -12.18 27.04
N VAL A 84 -1.87 -11.35 27.66
CA VAL A 84 -0.42 -11.34 27.47
C VAL A 84 0.19 -12.68 27.83
N SER A 85 -0.27 -13.31 28.94
CA SER A 85 0.21 -14.62 29.35
C SER A 85 -0.15 -15.70 28.34
N ALA A 86 -1.39 -15.70 27.82
CA ALA A 86 -1.84 -16.65 26.80
C ALA A 86 -1.04 -16.50 25.49
N ILE A 87 -0.85 -15.27 24.99
CA ILE A 87 -0.09 -14.99 23.78
C ILE A 87 1.36 -15.44 23.90
N LYS A 88 1.99 -15.18 25.06
CA LYS A 88 3.37 -15.64 25.31
C LYS A 88 3.49 -17.16 25.35
N ALA A 89 2.50 -17.83 25.96
CA ALA A 89 2.47 -19.29 26.01
C ALA A 89 2.31 -19.91 24.61
N GLU A 90 1.41 -19.37 23.80
CA GLU A 90 1.20 -19.79 22.42
C GLU A 90 2.46 -19.56 21.57
N GLY A 91 3.03 -18.35 21.63
CA GLY A 91 4.25 -18.02 20.88
C GLY A 91 5.43 -18.95 21.26
N LYS A 92 5.55 -19.29 22.56
CA LYS A 92 6.55 -20.27 23.00
C LYS A 92 6.29 -21.67 22.42
N ALA A 93 5.02 -22.09 22.40
CA ALA A 93 4.64 -23.39 21.81
C ALA A 93 4.92 -23.45 20.30
N GLU A 94 4.78 -22.31 19.61
CA GLU A 94 5.13 -22.15 18.19
C GLU A 94 6.64 -21.95 17.94
N GLY A 95 7.46 -21.92 18.97
CA GLY A 95 8.92 -21.72 18.86
C GLY A 95 9.32 -20.26 18.56
N ARG A 96 8.42 -19.29 18.76
CA ARG A 96 8.72 -17.87 18.58
C ARG A 96 9.69 -17.39 19.66
N THR A 97 10.66 -16.57 19.27
CA THR A 97 11.70 -16.01 20.16
C THR A 97 11.59 -14.50 20.27
N GLY A 98 12.17 -13.93 21.33
CA GLY A 98 12.21 -12.49 21.58
C GLY A 98 10.87 -11.89 22.03
N GLY A 99 10.80 -10.56 22.01
CA GLY A 99 9.56 -9.83 22.26
C GLY A 99 8.55 -10.04 21.14
N ASN A 100 7.25 -10.02 21.47
CA ASN A 100 6.24 -10.30 20.45
C ASN A 100 6.11 -9.20 19.37
N ASN A 101 6.70 -8.01 19.56
CA ASN A 101 6.88 -7.01 18.51
C ASN A 101 7.90 -7.41 17.42
N MET A 102 8.74 -8.42 17.68
CA MET A 102 9.65 -8.99 16.67
C MET A 102 8.96 -10.03 15.78
N TRP A 103 7.89 -10.66 16.25
CA TRP A 103 7.28 -11.78 15.54
C TRP A 103 6.77 -11.42 14.15
N PRO A 104 6.09 -10.28 13.91
CA PRO A 104 5.70 -9.91 12.56
C PRO A 104 6.90 -9.67 11.63
N ILE A 105 8.02 -9.14 12.17
CA ILE A 105 9.23 -8.87 11.39
C ILE A 105 9.81 -10.18 10.82
N ASN A 106 9.78 -11.25 11.60
CA ASN A 106 10.26 -12.56 11.18
C ASN A 106 9.39 -13.22 10.09
N GLU A 107 8.16 -12.75 9.88
CA GLU A 107 7.25 -13.24 8.85
C GLU A 107 7.27 -12.39 7.56
N LEU A 108 7.98 -11.24 7.58
CA LEU A 108 8.11 -10.39 6.40
C LEU A 108 8.87 -11.10 5.29
N GLN A 109 8.46 -10.83 4.07
CA GLN A 109 9.13 -11.26 2.85
C GLN A 109 9.44 -10.06 1.98
N THR A 110 10.39 -10.21 1.06
CA THR A 110 10.76 -9.15 0.12
C THR A 110 9.54 -8.60 -0.62
N GLY A 111 9.39 -7.28 -0.60
CA GLY A 111 8.24 -6.58 -1.18
C GLY A 111 7.02 -6.49 -0.26
N ASP A 112 7.13 -6.91 1.01
CA ASP A 112 6.10 -6.64 2.00
C ASP A 112 6.28 -5.23 2.61
N VAL A 113 5.18 -4.60 2.99
CA VAL A 113 5.12 -3.45 3.89
C VAL A 113 4.58 -3.92 5.23
N TYR A 114 5.33 -3.72 6.30
CA TYR A 114 4.84 -4.02 7.64
C TYR A 114 3.80 -2.98 8.07
N ALA A 115 2.52 -3.33 7.99
CA ALA A 115 1.40 -2.48 8.39
C ALA A 115 0.94 -2.84 9.81
N ALA A 116 1.06 -1.93 10.78
CA ALA A 116 0.68 -2.19 12.15
C ALA A 116 -0.31 -1.17 12.71
N ASP A 117 -1.44 -1.67 13.23
CA ASP A 117 -2.35 -0.91 14.06
C ASP A 117 -1.87 -0.97 15.52
N GLY A 118 -1.27 0.14 15.99
CA GLY A 118 -0.89 0.36 17.37
C GLY A 118 -1.83 1.32 18.10
N PHE A 119 -3.09 1.39 17.66
CA PHE A 119 -4.16 2.24 18.20
C PHE A 119 -3.76 3.71 18.45
N GLY A 120 -2.86 4.24 17.61
CA GLY A 120 -2.37 5.62 17.70
C GLY A 120 -1.51 5.92 18.94
N LYS A 121 -1.03 4.91 19.65
CA LYS A 121 -0.21 5.11 20.86
C LYS A 121 1.18 5.61 20.49
N ILE A 122 1.57 6.76 21.07
CA ILE A 122 2.88 7.39 20.85
C ILE A 122 3.79 7.17 22.06
N VAL A 123 3.47 7.80 23.19
CA VAL A 123 4.23 7.63 24.43
C VAL A 123 4.14 6.18 24.88
N GLU A 124 5.28 5.53 25.10
CA GLU A 124 5.35 4.09 25.39
C GLU A 124 4.68 3.21 24.32
N GLY A 125 4.51 3.76 23.11
CA GLY A 125 3.88 3.11 21.95
C GLY A 125 4.84 2.90 20.77
N THR A 126 6.13 3.02 21.00
CA THR A 126 7.16 2.91 19.94
C THR A 126 7.39 1.44 19.57
N LEU A 127 6.82 1.04 18.43
CA LEU A 127 6.87 -0.36 17.97
C LEU A 127 8.29 -0.81 17.63
N ILE A 128 9.11 0.11 17.10
CA ILE A 128 10.52 -0.16 16.73
C ILE A 128 11.47 0.94 17.20
N GLY A 129 12.73 0.54 17.38
CA GLY A 129 13.92 1.37 17.30
C GLY A 129 14.79 0.89 16.15
N SER A 130 16.03 1.38 16.04
CA SER A 130 16.93 1.10 14.91
C SER A 130 17.26 -0.39 14.71
N ASN A 131 17.39 -1.17 15.80
CA ASN A 131 17.63 -2.62 15.69
C ASN A 131 16.48 -3.36 14.99
N LEU A 132 15.23 -3.05 15.32
CA LEU A 132 14.08 -3.66 14.66
C LEU A 132 13.85 -3.08 13.27
N GLY A 133 14.19 -1.80 13.06
CA GLY A 133 14.19 -1.18 11.73
C GLY A 133 15.14 -1.91 10.77
N SER A 134 16.35 -2.26 11.22
CA SER A 134 17.28 -3.05 10.42
C SER A 134 16.74 -4.46 10.11
N GLY A 135 16.00 -5.06 11.03
CA GLY A 135 15.30 -6.33 10.80
C GLY A 135 14.23 -6.21 9.71
N ILE A 136 13.40 -5.14 9.75
CA ILE A 136 12.41 -4.88 8.70
C ILE A 136 13.11 -4.72 7.33
N ALA A 137 14.16 -3.90 7.26
CA ALA A 137 14.91 -3.70 6.02
C ALA A 137 15.49 -5.01 5.46
N ALA A 138 16.05 -5.85 6.33
CA ALA A 138 16.65 -7.12 5.93
C ALA A 138 15.62 -8.10 5.32
N HIS A 139 14.41 -8.15 5.87
CA HIS A 139 13.38 -9.08 5.43
C HIS A 139 12.54 -8.53 4.26
N SER A 140 12.03 -7.30 4.40
CA SER A 140 11.08 -6.75 3.44
C SER A 140 11.73 -5.99 2.29
N GLN A 141 12.86 -5.35 2.53
CA GLN A 141 13.54 -4.41 1.63
C GLN A 141 12.63 -3.26 1.15
N THR A 142 11.64 -2.90 1.96
CA THR A 142 10.62 -1.89 1.65
C THR A 142 10.43 -0.94 2.83
N GLY A 143 9.76 -1.41 3.89
CA GLY A 143 9.52 -0.57 5.06
C GLY A 143 8.23 -0.87 5.81
N PHE A 144 7.68 0.18 6.45
CA PHE A 144 6.56 0.02 7.36
C PHE A 144 5.56 1.18 7.32
N VAL A 145 4.34 0.90 7.79
CA VAL A 145 3.27 1.86 8.07
C VAL A 145 2.73 1.57 9.47
N PHE A 146 2.97 2.45 10.43
CA PHE A 146 2.58 2.25 11.82
C PHE A 146 1.59 3.30 12.31
N ASP A 147 0.38 2.91 12.60
CA ASP A 147 -0.56 3.74 13.37
C ASP A 147 -0.15 3.73 14.86
N ALA A 148 1.07 4.18 15.11
CA ALA A 148 1.79 4.15 16.39
C ALA A 148 3.02 5.07 16.36
N GLY A 149 3.79 5.07 17.46
CA GLY A 149 5.08 5.73 17.55
C GLY A 149 6.26 4.86 17.09
N ILE A 150 7.39 5.54 16.81
CA ILE A 150 8.71 4.93 16.67
C ILE A 150 9.75 5.71 17.48
N ARG A 151 10.93 5.11 17.68
CA ARG A 151 12.10 5.79 18.25
C ARG A 151 13.31 5.63 17.35
N ASP A 152 14.43 6.25 17.74
CA ASP A 152 15.71 6.16 17.03
C ASP A 152 15.56 6.61 15.55
N VAL A 153 14.85 7.73 15.31
CA VAL A 153 14.47 8.19 13.96
C VAL A 153 15.72 8.49 13.11
N ALA A 154 16.75 9.10 13.70
CA ALA A 154 17.97 9.46 12.99
C ALA A 154 18.68 8.19 12.49
N GLU A 155 18.84 7.20 13.37
CA GLU A 155 19.48 5.93 13.04
C GLU A 155 18.66 5.13 12.02
N ASN A 156 17.33 5.12 12.13
CA ASN A 156 16.47 4.46 11.16
C ASN A 156 16.57 5.07 9.76
N ARG A 157 16.84 6.38 9.64
CA ARG A 157 17.05 7.06 8.35
C ARG A 157 18.29 6.59 7.61
N GLU A 158 19.30 6.15 8.34
CA GLU A 158 20.56 5.67 7.77
C GLU A 158 20.49 4.22 7.27
N ILE A 159 19.40 3.50 7.58
CA ILE A 159 19.23 2.10 7.17
C ILE A 159 18.85 2.06 5.69
N GLN A 160 19.68 1.39 4.90
CA GLN A 160 19.41 1.16 3.47
C GLN A 160 18.17 0.29 3.27
N ASN A 161 17.41 0.55 2.22
CA ASN A 161 16.19 -0.18 1.87
C ASN A 161 15.11 -0.14 2.98
N LEU A 162 15.13 0.91 3.79
CA LEU A 162 14.10 1.18 4.78
C LEU A 162 13.50 2.56 4.56
N ASN A 163 12.20 2.62 4.39
CA ASN A 163 11.44 3.83 4.69
C ASN A 163 10.25 3.47 5.56
N GLY A 164 9.67 4.44 6.25
CA GLY A 164 8.56 4.15 7.14
C GLY A 164 7.70 5.36 7.40
N PHE A 165 6.41 5.12 7.44
CA PHE A 165 5.38 6.10 7.79
C PHE A 165 4.83 5.78 9.17
N TYR A 166 4.75 6.79 10.05
CA TYR A 166 4.38 6.64 11.45
C TYR A 166 3.68 7.88 11.96
N ARG A 167 3.01 7.79 13.13
CA ARG A 167 2.26 8.95 13.67
C ARG A 167 3.17 9.99 14.33
N ALA A 168 4.09 9.55 15.16
CA ALA A 168 5.06 10.45 15.81
C ALA A 168 6.25 9.65 16.35
N SER A 169 7.28 10.37 16.84
CA SER A 169 8.42 9.77 17.54
C SER A 169 8.35 10.06 19.02
N ASP A 170 8.82 9.10 19.83
CA ASP A 170 8.97 9.23 21.28
C ASP A 170 10.19 8.42 21.74
N PRO A 171 10.99 8.86 22.72
CA PRO A 171 12.19 8.12 23.15
C PRO A 171 11.87 6.90 24.02
N SER A 172 10.63 6.75 24.50
CA SER A 172 10.25 5.61 25.35
C SER A 172 10.27 4.28 24.60
N ALA A 173 10.49 3.19 25.31
CA ALA A 173 10.21 1.87 24.79
C ALA A 173 8.70 1.59 24.83
N TRP A 174 8.26 0.65 24.00
CA TRP A 174 6.87 0.20 24.04
C TRP A 174 6.52 -0.44 25.40
N LYS A 175 5.35 -0.14 25.93
CA LYS A 175 4.89 -0.61 27.25
C LYS A 175 3.36 -0.63 27.27
N ASP A 176 2.81 -1.52 28.09
CA ASP A 176 1.36 -1.65 28.31
C ASP A 176 0.57 -1.87 27.01
N MET A 177 1.19 -2.52 26.05
CA MET A 177 0.58 -2.99 24.79
C MET A 177 1.12 -4.36 24.42
N THR A 178 0.40 -5.09 23.59
CA THR A 178 0.78 -6.44 23.14
C THR A 178 0.30 -6.70 21.73
N LEU A 179 1.07 -7.46 20.98
CA LEU A 179 0.63 -8.02 19.70
C LEU A 179 -0.51 -9.01 19.95
N THR A 180 -1.61 -8.87 19.23
CA THR A 180 -2.77 -9.77 19.34
C THR A 180 -2.99 -10.63 18.11
N SER A 181 -2.54 -10.16 16.94
CA SER A 181 -2.61 -10.97 15.72
C SER A 181 -1.60 -10.52 14.66
N ILE A 182 -1.21 -11.47 13.83
CA ILE A 182 -0.49 -11.26 12.56
C ILE A 182 -1.38 -11.76 11.45
N ASN A 183 -1.37 -11.06 10.30
CA ASN A 183 -2.17 -11.36 9.12
C ASN A 183 -3.67 -11.44 9.41
N ALA A 184 -4.18 -10.55 10.28
CA ALA A 184 -5.61 -10.30 10.49
C ALA A 184 -6.03 -8.99 9.81
N PRO A 185 -7.33 -8.76 9.57
CA PRO A 185 -7.83 -7.45 9.25
C PRO A 185 -7.46 -6.45 10.35
N ILE A 186 -6.91 -5.32 9.98
CA ILE A 186 -6.54 -4.23 10.90
C ILE A 186 -7.16 -2.91 10.45
N ARG A 187 -7.12 -1.92 11.34
CA ARG A 187 -7.50 -0.55 11.03
C ARG A 187 -6.25 0.34 11.04
N ILE A 188 -5.99 1.06 9.95
CA ILE A 188 -4.99 2.13 9.89
C ILE A 188 -5.72 3.45 9.65
N GLY A 189 -5.71 4.33 10.66
CA GLY A 189 -6.55 5.53 10.60
C GLY A 189 -8.01 5.18 10.36
N ARG A 190 -8.58 5.59 9.22
CA ARG A 190 -9.93 5.23 8.79
C ARG A 190 -10.00 4.04 7.81
N ALA A 191 -8.86 3.53 7.38
CA ALA A 191 -8.81 2.46 6.39
C ALA A 191 -8.90 1.07 7.04
N THR A 192 -9.59 0.15 6.38
CA THR A 192 -9.52 -1.27 6.66
C THR A 192 -8.45 -1.89 5.76
N VAL A 193 -7.50 -2.59 6.36
CA VAL A 193 -6.38 -3.22 5.66
C VAL A 193 -6.43 -4.72 5.87
N LEU A 194 -6.48 -5.46 4.79
CA LEU A 194 -6.38 -6.91 4.80
C LEU A 194 -4.95 -7.38 4.50
N PRO A 195 -4.54 -8.55 4.99
CA PRO A 195 -3.25 -9.12 4.63
C PRO A 195 -3.15 -9.35 3.11
N GLY A 196 -2.08 -8.84 2.51
CA GLY A 196 -1.83 -8.92 1.07
C GLY A 196 -2.41 -7.76 0.25
N ASP A 197 -3.11 -6.80 0.85
CA ASP A 197 -3.50 -5.56 0.16
C ASP A 197 -2.27 -4.80 -0.35
N LEU A 198 -2.41 -4.10 -1.47
CA LEU A 198 -1.38 -3.22 -1.98
C LEU A 198 -1.36 -1.93 -1.15
N VAL A 199 -0.23 -1.68 -0.51
CA VAL A 199 0.05 -0.44 0.22
C VAL A 199 0.82 0.51 -0.69
N ILE A 200 0.38 1.75 -0.79
CA ILE A 200 1.11 2.84 -1.43
C ILE A 200 1.16 4.00 -0.46
N ALA A 201 2.35 4.34 0.01
CA ALA A 201 2.57 5.45 0.92
C ALA A 201 3.48 6.49 0.27
N LYS A 202 3.01 7.72 0.24
CA LYS A 202 3.65 8.89 -0.39
C LYS A 202 3.52 10.12 0.51
N GLU A 203 4.07 11.24 0.08
CA GLU A 203 3.96 12.52 0.78
C GLU A 203 2.50 12.91 1.04
N ASP A 204 1.60 12.65 0.08
CA ASP A 204 0.19 13.00 0.17
C ASP A 204 -0.60 12.12 1.14
N GLY A 205 -0.05 10.97 1.55
CA GLY A 205 -0.67 10.04 2.48
C GLY A 205 -0.50 8.58 2.09
N ILE A 206 -1.37 7.74 2.62
CA ILE A 206 -1.30 6.28 2.41
C ILE A 206 -2.63 5.77 1.90
N ILE A 207 -2.59 4.99 0.83
CA ILE A 207 -3.75 4.30 0.29
C ILE A 207 -3.54 2.79 0.33
N PHE A 208 -4.59 2.07 0.71
CA PHE A 208 -4.62 0.61 0.80
C PHE A 208 -5.59 0.08 -0.25
N ILE A 209 -5.08 -0.69 -1.19
CA ILE A 209 -5.88 -1.18 -2.32
C ILE A 209 -6.12 -2.68 -2.13
N PRO A 210 -7.38 -3.13 -2.05
CA PRO A 210 -7.68 -4.55 -2.02
C PRO A 210 -6.96 -5.31 -3.13
N ALA A 211 -6.31 -6.42 -2.79
CA ALA A 211 -5.49 -7.17 -3.74
C ALA A 211 -6.21 -7.46 -5.06
N ILE A 212 -7.50 -7.81 -4.98
CA ILE A 212 -8.35 -8.08 -6.16
C ILE A 212 -8.49 -6.88 -7.10
N LEU A 213 -8.38 -5.65 -6.60
CA LEU A 213 -8.53 -4.42 -7.39
C LEU A 213 -7.18 -3.86 -7.86
N ALA A 214 -6.05 -4.36 -7.35
CA ALA A 214 -4.74 -3.75 -7.56
C ALA A 214 -4.38 -3.60 -9.04
N SER A 215 -4.57 -4.65 -9.85
CA SER A 215 -4.25 -4.60 -11.30
C SER A 215 -5.08 -3.55 -12.04
N GLY A 216 -6.40 -3.55 -11.81
CA GLY A 216 -7.30 -2.58 -12.46
C GLY A 216 -7.07 -1.16 -11.98
N ALA A 217 -6.77 -0.95 -10.69
CA ALA A 217 -6.49 0.36 -10.14
C ALA A 217 -5.23 0.97 -10.75
N ILE A 218 -4.15 0.19 -10.80
CA ILE A 218 -2.88 0.65 -11.40
C ILE A 218 -3.04 0.92 -12.90
N ALA A 219 -3.68 0.01 -13.64
CA ALA A 219 -3.91 0.22 -15.07
C ALA A 219 -4.77 1.47 -15.34
N SER A 220 -5.83 1.71 -14.54
CA SER A 220 -6.66 2.90 -14.67
C SER A 220 -5.88 4.19 -14.39
N ALA A 221 -5.06 4.21 -13.34
CA ALA A 221 -4.26 5.39 -13.01
C ALA A 221 -3.14 5.65 -14.05
N GLU A 222 -2.47 4.62 -14.53
CA GLU A 222 -1.50 4.77 -15.63
C GLU A 222 -2.15 5.27 -16.93
N PHE A 223 -3.39 4.84 -17.20
CA PHE A 223 -4.15 5.33 -18.34
C PHE A 223 -4.47 6.83 -18.17
N THR A 224 -4.87 7.28 -16.99
CA THR A 224 -5.08 8.71 -16.68
C THR A 224 -3.80 9.51 -16.91
N ASN A 225 -2.65 9.02 -16.43
CA ASN A 225 -1.35 9.66 -16.69
C ASN A 225 -1.05 9.83 -18.19
N LEU A 226 -1.44 8.87 -19.03
CA LEU A 226 -1.31 8.98 -20.48
C LEU A 226 -2.29 10.02 -21.07
N GLU A 227 -3.52 10.06 -20.59
CA GLU A 227 -4.51 11.07 -20.95
C GLU A 227 -4.00 12.49 -20.65
N ASP A 228 -3.40 12.67 -19.47
CA ASP A 228 -2.83 13.96 -19.05
C ASP A 228 -1.60 14.35 -19.90
N ALA A 229 -0.73 13.41 -20.19
CA ALA A 229 0.43 13.66 -21.07
C ALA A 229 0.00 14.05 -22.49
N PHE A 230 -1.05 13.43 -23.02
CA PHE A 230 -1.63 13.78 -24.30
C PHE A 230 -2.27 15.17 -24.28
N ASN A 231 -3.08 15.46 -23.25
CA ASN A 231 -3.70 16.77 -23.06
C ASN A 231 -2.66 17.88 -22.92
N PHE A 232 -1.61 17.64 -22.13
CA PHE A 232 -0.51 18.59 -21.96
C PHE A 232 0.17 18.93 -23.30
N GLN A 233 0.42 17.91 -24.14
CA GLN A 233 1.03 18.13 -25.45
C GLN A 233 0.10 18.92 -26.38
N LEU A 234 -1.21 18.64 -26.38
CA LEU A 234 -2.19 19.41 -27.15
C LEU A 234 -2.20 20.89 -26.72
N ASN A 235 -2.26 21.12 -25.39
CA ASN A 235 -2.29 22.45 -24.81
C ASN A 235 -1.02 23.25 -25.16
N SER A 236 0.15 22.61 -25.03
CA SER A 236 1.45 23.24 -25.29
C SER A 236 1.66 23.57 -26.76
N SER A 237 1.03 22.85 -27.69
CA SER A 237 1.14 23.09 -29.12
C SER A 237 0.26 24.22 -29.65
N GLY A 238 -0.54 24.88 -28.78
CA GLY A 238 -1.52 25.88 -29.18
C GLY A 238 -2.67 25.32 -30.02
N LYS A 239 -2.73 24.01 -30.19
CA LYS A 239 -3.76 23.28 -30.93
C LYS A 239 -4.94 22.88 -30.05
N ASN A 240 -5.20 23.61 -28.96
CA ASN A 240 -6.45 23.56 -28.24
C ASN A 240 -7.56 24.10 -29.13
N GLY A 241 -7.80 23.36 -30.19
CA GLY A 241 -8.89 23.70 -31.07
C GLY A 241 -10.22 23.30 -30.44
N ALA A 242 -11.26 23.95 -30.84
CA ALA A 242 -12.65 23.63 -30.60
C ALA A 242 -13.01 22.15 -30.83
N GLU A 243 -12.16 21.38 -31.52
CA GLU A 243 -12.28 19.93 -31.73
C GLU A 243 -12.29 19.13 -30.43
N PHE A 244 -11.72 19.66 -29.33
CA PHE A 244 -11.59 18.95 -28.06
C PHE A 244 -12.17 19.75 -26.87
N GLU A 245 -12.80 20.88 -27.12
CA GLU A 245 -13.60 21.57 -26.13
C GLU A 245 -14.80 20.69 -25.75
N GLY A 246 -14.98 20.41 -24.45
CA GLY A 246 -16.10 19.62 -23.97
C GLY A 246 -15.76 18.22 -23.49
N GLY A 247 -14.48 17.92 -23.31
CA GLY A 247 -14.04 16.65 -22.68
C GLY A 247 -13.62 15.56 -23.68
N TRP A 248 -13.69 14.31 -23.28
CA TRP A 248 -13.30 13.16 -24.07
C TRP A 248 -14.41 12.75 -25.03
N THR A 249 -14.25 13.11 -26.31
CA THR A 249 -15.14 12.72 -27.40
C THR A 249 -14.60 11.47 -28.12
N PRO A 250 -15.42 10.75 -28.92
CA PRO A 250 -14.93 9.65 -29.75
C PRO A 250 -13.75 10.03 -30.66
N ALA A 251 -13.77 11.26 -31.24
CA ALA A 251 -12.68 11.77 -32.05
C ALA A 251 -11.39 11.97 -31.25
N LYS A 252 -11.50 12.51 -30.02
CA LYS A 252 -10.37 12.70 -29.12
C LYS A 252 -9.75 11.36 -28.70
N TYR A 253 -10.57 10.34 -28.40
CA TYR A 253 -10.07 8.99 -28.11
C TYR A 253 -9.36 8.36 -29.31
N GLN A 254 -9.84 8.59 -30.53
CA GLN A 254 -9.12 8.11 -31.73
C GLN A 254 -7.77 8.81 -31.90
N ALA A 255 -7.71 10.13 -31.70
CA ALA A 255 -6.47 10.89 -31.75
C ALA A 255 -5.48 10.43 -30.66
N PHE A 256 -5.97 10.18 -29.45
CA PHE A 256 -5.17 9.66 -28.35
C PHE A 256 -4.60 8.27 -28.63
N ALA A 257 -5.42 7.34 -29.14
CA ALA A 257 -4.94 6.01 -29.52
C ALA A 257 -3.84 6.09 -30.59
N LYS A 258 -4.02 6.93 -31.62
CA LYS A 258 -3.01 7.18 -32.64
C LYS A 258 -1.74 7.82 -32.07
N TRP A 259 -1.88 8.72 -31.10
CA TRP A 259 -0.74 9.33 -30.43
C TRP A 259 0.07 8.29 -29.63
N ILE A 260 -0.56 7.35 -28.93
CA ILE A 260 0.12 6.24 -28.27
C ILE A 260 0.86 5.35 -29.26
N ASP A 261 0.31 5.10 -30.46
CA ASP A 261 1.01 4.35 -31.51
C ASP A 261 2.29 5.04 -32.00
N GLN A 262 2.32 6.37 -31.92
CA GLN A 262 3.47 7.21 -32.25
C GLN A 262 4.47 7.39 -31.08
N HIS A 263 4.03 7.12 -29.85
CA HIS A 263 4.83 7.30 -28.63
C HIS A 263 4.80 6.03 -27.75
N PRO A 264 5.18 4.86 -28.28
CA PRO A 264 5.11 3.59 -27.55
C PRO A 264 5.96 3.58 -26.28
N GLU A 265 7.01 4.42 -26.21
CA GLU A 265 7.87 4.59 -25.02
C GLU A 265 7.15 5.16 -23.80
N LYS A 266 6.01 5.81 -23.99
CA LYS A 266 5.19 6.36 -22.89
C LYS A 266 4.31 5.30 -22.23
N LEU A 267 4.07 4.19 -22.91
CA LEU A 267 3.20 3.13 -22.43
C LEU A 267 3.90 2.34 -21.33
N LYS A 268 3.46 2.49 -20.08
CA LYS A 268 3.97 1.76 -18.91
C LYS A 268 3.17 0.48 -18.63
N MET A 269 1.94 0.40 -19.14
CA MET A 269 1.07 -0.78 -19.10
C MET A 269 1.23 -1.62 -20.37
N THR A 270 0.66 -2.82 -20.37
CA THR A 270 0.56 -3.63 -21.58
C THR A 270 -0.41 -3.01 -22.59
N ARG A 271 -0.23 -3.32 -23.89
CA ARG A 271 -1.17 -2.88 -24.91
C ARG A 271 -2.59 -3.42 -24.68
N GLU A 272 -2.71 -4.60 -24.12
CA GLU A 272 -4.00 -5.20 -23.77
C GLU A 272 -4.70 -4.41 -22.67
N GLU A 273 -3.99 -4.07 -21.57
CA GLU A 273 -4.51 -3.22 -20.49
C GLU A 273 -4.94 -1.85 -21.06
N PHE A 274 -4.13 -1.22 -21.89
CA PHE A 274 -4.46 0.04 -22.53
C PHE A 274 -5.75 -0.05 -23.37
N ASN A 275 -5.88 -1.07 -24.20
CA ASN A 275 -7.06 -1.25 -25.04
C ASN A 275 -8.32 -1.52 -24.20
N THR A 276 -8.18 -2.25 -23.11
CA THR A 276 -9.26 -2.53 -22.15
C THR A 276 -9.74 -1.24 -21.47
N GLU A 277 -8.81 -0.41 -20.97
CA GLU A 277 -9.13 0.88 -20.35
C GLU A 277 -9.73 1.85 -21.38
N LEU A 278 -9.20 1.90 -22.59
CA LEU A 278 -9.72 2.73 -23.67
C LEU A 278 -11.18 2.37 -24.03
N ALA A 279 -11.49 1.08 -24.09
CA ALA A 279 -12.85 0.60 -24.35
C ALA A 279 -13.80 0.95 -23.19
N ARG A 280 -13.37 0.73 -21.96
CA ARG A 280 -14.13 1.06 -20.75
C ARG A 280 -14.46 2.56 -20.68
N ARG A 281 -13.45 3.44 -20.87
CA ARG A 281 -13.63 4.90 -20.83
C ARG A 281 -14.56 5.44 -21.92
N ARG A 282 -14.65 4.74 -23.06
CA ARG A 282 -15.61 5.07 -24.11
C ARG A 282 -17.04 4.70 -23.72
N SER A 283 -17.22 3.50 -23.11
CA SER A 283 -18.57 3.03 -22.72
C SER A 283 -19.17 3.79 -21.54
N ASP A 284 -18.34 4.32 -20.63
CA ASP A 284 -18.83 5.08 -19.47
C ASP A 284 -19.40 6.48 -19.83
N LYS A 285 -19.33 6.88 -21.11
CA LYS A 285 -19.78 8.18 -21.62
C LYS A 285 -20.90 8.11 -22.67
N ASP A 286 -21.28 6.90 -23.08
CA ASP A 286 -22.46 6.63 -23.90
C ASP A 286 -23.68 6.32 -22.98
#